data_0098ecf0d6e04dcb09988337fec4c8a0
#
_entry.id   0098ecf0d6e04dcb09988337fec4c8a0
#
_cell.length_a   1.000
_cell.length_b   1.000
_cell.length_c   1.000
_cell.angle_alpha   90.00
_cell.angle_beta   90.00
_cell.angle_gamma   90.00
#
_symmetry.space_group_name_H-M   'P 1'
#
loop_
_entity.id
_entity.type
_entity.pdbx_description
1 polymer ?
#
loop_
_entity_poly.entity_id
_entity_poly.type
_entity_poly.pdbx_seq_one_letter_code
_entity_poly.pdbx_strand_id
1 'polypeptide(L)'
;MSPTAKTLTTRTVRSKDGTPIAYERIGSGPALVLVDGALCSRAFGPMPKLAPLLAQHFTVFFYDRRGRGDSGDTKPYARAREVEDVEALIREAGGSAFVVGLSSGAALALEAAASKLNITKLAVYEPPFMVDPAAHHAAAGYEGQLNGMISAGRRSDAVKYFMRDMVGIPAIFVVLMRLVPPATSRRWNSTVVIGSRRQRWSVASGAGAPRPR
;
A
#
# COMPACT_ATOMS: atom_id res chain seq x y z
N MET A 1 32.71 14.85 -0.70
CA MET A 1 31.76 15.48 -1.66
C MET A 1 30.39 14.90 -1.37
N SER A 2 29.49 15.66 -0.79
CA SER A 2 28.10 15.21 -0.56
C SER A 2 27.40 15.04 -1.91
N PRO A 3 26.74 13.90 -2.17
CA PRO A 3 25.99 13.73 -3.41
C PRO A 3 24.84 14.74 -3.40
N THR A 4 24.81 15.60 -4.40
CA THR A 4 23.70 16.51 -4.69
C THR A 4 22.42 15.69 -4.72
N ALA A 5 21.49 15.95 -3.81
CA ALA A 5 20.18 15.31 -3.77
C ALA A 5 19.49 15.58 -5.11
N LYS A 6 19.46 14.57 -5.98
CA LYS A 6 18.76 14.66 -7.27
C LYS A 6 17.29 14.84 -6.94
N THR A 7 16.74 16.02 -7.20
CA THR A 7 15.32 16.29 -7.03
C THR A 7 14.55 15.28 -7.88
N LEU A 8 13.81 14.39 -7.22
CA LEU A 8 12.99 13.40 -7.89
C LEU A 8 11.82 14.10 -8.57
N THR A 9 11.57 13.77 -9.82
CA THR A 9 10.45 14.35 -10.57
C THR A 9 9.21 13.47 -10.36
N THR A 10 8.18 14.05 -9.75
CA THR A 10 6.86 13.42 -9.67
C THR A 10 6.28 13.25 -11.07
N ARG A 11 5.83 12.04 -11.36
CA ARG A 11 5.15 11.64 -12.58
C ARG A 11 3.74 11.18 -12.25
N THR A 12 2.90 11.03 -13.25
CA THR A 12 1.52 10.57 -13.08
C THR A 12 1.19 9.53 -14.13
N VAL A 13 0.58 8.43 -13.70
CA VAL A 13 -0.06 7.45 -14.59
C VAL A 13 -1.57 7.44 -14.31
N ARG A 14 -2.38 7.10 -15.32
CA ARG A 14 -3.83 6.98 -15.15
C ARG A 14 -4.23 5.54 -14.90
N SER A 15 -4.95 5.34 -13.80
CA SER A 15 -5.66 4.10 -13.51
C SER A 15 -6.78 3.86 -14.52
N LYS A 16 -7.36 2.67 -14.53
CA LYS A 16 -8.42 2.28 -15.45
C LYS A 16 -9.69 3.15 -15.33
N ASP A 17 -9.98 3.62 -14.12
CA ASP A 17 -11.10 4.53 -13.85
C ASP A 17 -10.75 6.02 -14.09
N GLY A 18 -9.59 6.31 -14.67
CA GLY A 18 -9.11 7.66 -14.93
C GLY A 18 -8.42 8.34 -13.74
N THR A 19 -8.41 7.72 -12.55
CA THR A 19 -7.75 8.29 -11.37
C THR A 19 -6.26 8.53 -11.65
N PRO A 20 -5.73 9.75 -11.44
CA PRO A 20 -4.31 10.02 -11.58
C PRO A 20 -3.56 9.44 -10.38
N ILE A 21 -2.55 8.62 -10.64
CA ILE A 21 -1.69 8.00 -9.63
C ILE A 21 -0.30 8.61 -9.75
N ALA A 22 0.09 9.34 -8.71
CA ALA A 22 1.39 10.00 -8.63
C ALA A 22 2.47 9.00 -8.22
N TYR A 23 3.58 8.98 -8.95
CA TYR A 23 4.70 8.10 -8.68
C TYR A 23 6.04 8.79 -8.95
N GLU A 24 7.10 8.20 -8.44
CA GLU A 24 8.47 8.52 -8.75
C GLU A 24 9.18 7.28 -9.28
N ARG A 25 10.20 7.52 -10.12
CA ARG A 25 11.03 6.48 -10.73
C ARG A 25 12.49 6.81 -10.53
N ILE A 26 13.24 5.84 -10.00
CA ILE A 26 14.69 5.96 -9.77
C ILE A 26 15.44 4.69 -10.16
N GLY A 27 16.73 4.83 -10.40
CA GLY A 27 17.60 3.70 -10.73
C GLY A 27 17.51 3.23 -12.17
N SER A 28 18.16 2.11 -12.44
CA SER A 28 18.18 1.42 -13.73
C SER A 28 18.27 -0.09 -13.52
N GLY A 29 17.71 -0.87 -14.44
CA GLY A 29 17.63 -2.33 -14.36
C GLY A 29 16.19 -2.83 -14.48
N PRO A 30 15.91 -4.09 -14.09
CA PRO A 30 14.57 -4.65 -14.12
C PRO A 30 13.56 -3.78 -13.34
N ALA A 31 12.34 -3.68 -13.84
CA ALA A 31 11.29 -2.88 -13.20
C ALA A 31 10.85 -3.47 -11.86
N LEU A 32 10.73 -2.63 -10.84
CA LEU A 32 10.28 -2.98 -9.50
C LEU A 32 9.25 -1.96 -9.01
N VAL A 33 8.04 -2.40 -8.71
CA VAL A 33 6.98 -1.59 -8.11
C VAL A 33 6.93 -1.83 -6.61
N LEU A 34 7.03 -0.75 -5.81
CA LEU A 34 6.90 -0.78 -4.36
C LEU A 34 5.49 -0.37 -3.96
N VAL A 35 4.80 -1.24 -3.23
CA VAL A 35 3.42 -1.04 -2.73
C VAL A 35 3.47 -0.84 -1.22
N ASP A 36 3.32 0.41 -0.79
CA ASP A 36 3.48 0.79 0.61
C ASP A 36 2.25 0.45 1.48
N GLY A 37 2.48 0.42 2.79
CA GLY A 37 1.48 0.10 3.80
C GLY A 37 0.40 1.17 3.99
N ALA A 38 -0.42 0.96 5.03
CA ALA A 38 -1.40 1.94 5.46
C ALA A 38 -0.70 3.23 5.94
N LEU A 39 -1.37 4.37 5.75
CA LEU A 39 -0.90 5.69 6.20
C LEU A 39 0.43 6.17 5.60
N CYS A 40 1.00 5.45 4.63
CA CYS A 40 2.24 5.82 3.95
C CYS A 40 1.98 6.56 2.62
N SER A 41 2.98 7.32 2.21
CA SER A 41 3.03 8.03 0.93
C SER A 41 4.48 8.07 0.42
N ARG A 42 4.70 8.58 -0.79
CA ARG A 42 6.06 8.81 -1.34
C ARG A 42 6.93 9.70 -0.44
N ALA A 43 6.31 10.59 0.36
CA ALA A 43 7.02 11.48 1.27
C ALA A 43 7.13 10.93 2.71
N PHE A 44 6.40 9.87 3.06
CA PHE A 44 6.30 9.36 4.42
C PHE A 44 6.13 7.84 4.45
N GLY A 45 6.97 7.17 5.23
CA GLY A 45 6.96 5.72 5.38
C GLY A 45 8.32 5.10 5.03
N PRO A 46 8.41 3.79 4.88
CA PRO A 46 9.67 3.08 4.60
C PRO A 46 10.13 3.23 3.14
N MET A 47 9.23 3.38 2.18
CA MET A 47 9.57 3.35 0.75
C MET A 47 10.52 4.46 0.31
N PRO A 48 10.41 5.73 0.78
CA PRO A 48 11.40 6.76 0.47
C PRO A 48 12.83 6.42 0.86
N LYS A 49 13.00 5.59 1.89
CA LYS A 49 14.32 5.12 2.35
C LYS A 49 14.76 3.85 1.64
N LEU A 50 13.83 2.96 1.33
CA LEU A 50 14.08 1.68 0.67
C LEU A 50 14.36 1.86 -0.83
N ALA A 51 13.64 2.73 -1.50
CA ALA A 51 13.74 2.92 -2.94
C ALA A 51 15.17 3.27 -3.42
N PRO A 52 15.93 4.18 -2.78
CA PRO A 52 17.31 4.46 -3.17
C PRO A 52 18.26 3.27 -3.04
N LEU A 53 18.04 2.40 -2.05
CA LEU A 53 18.85 1.19 -1.85
C LEU A 53 18.61 0.19 -2.98
N LEU A 54 17.35 -0.01 -3.35
CA LEU A 54 16.96 -0.92 -4.43
C LEU A 54 17.31 -0.37 -5.82
N ALA A 55 17.39 0.94 -5.97
CA ALA A 55 17.71 1.62 -7.24
C ALA A 55 19.11 1.32 -7.75
N GLN A 56 19.98 0.72 -6.93
CA GLN A 56 21.29 0.23 -7.35
C GLN A 56 21.20 -0.98 -8.31
N HIS A 57 20.09 -1.71 -8.27
CA HIS A 57 19.88 -2.95 -9.03
C HIS A 57 18.61 -2.95 -9.88
N PHE A 58 17.68 -2.02 -9.62
CA PHE A 58 16.35 -2.00 -10.23
C PHE A 58 15.97 -0.60 -10.72
N THR A 59 15.08 -0.57 -11.70
CA THR A 59 14.28 0.63 -11.97
C THR A 59 13.09 0.59 -11.02
N VAL A 60 13.16 1.37 -9.95
CA VAL A 60 12.18 1.35 -8.85
C VAL A 60 11.09 2.37 -9.10
N PHE A 61 9.84 1.92 -9.07
CA PHE A 61 8.63 2.74 -9.10
C PHE A 61 8.01 2.72 -7.70
N PHE A 62 7.85 3.86 -7.07
CA PHE A 62 7.14 3.99 -5.80
C PHE A 62 6.13 5.14 -5.91
N TYR A 63 4.95 4.95 -5.32
CA TYR A 63 3.80 5.75 -5.65
C TYR A 63 2.95 6.10 -4.43
N ASP A 64 2.16 7.14 -4.54
CA ASP A 64 1.08 7.41 -3.60
C ASP A 64 -0.12 6.55 -3.98
N ARG A 65 -0.56 5.67 -3.09
CA ARG A 65 -1.80 4.92 -3.29
C ARG A 65 -2.96 5.91 -3.42
N ARG A 66 -4.02 5.54 -4.16
CA ARG A 66 -5.17 6.43 -4.37
C ARG A 66 -5.66 7.08 -3.08
N GLY A 67 -6.04 8.34 -3.15
CA GLY A 67 -6.46 9.15 -2.02
C GLY A 67 -5.36 9.56 -1.04
N ARG A 68 -4.07 9.40 -1.41
CA ARG A 68 -2.93 9.81 -0.60
C ARG A 68 -2.00 10.70 -1.40
N GLY A 69 -1.23 11.53 -0.71
CA GLY A 69 -0.24 12.42 -1.32
C GLY A 69 -0.79 13.20 -2.50
N ASP A 70 -0.15 13.02 -3.66
CA ASP A 70 -0.51 13.70 -4.90
C ASP A 70 -1.42 12.86 -5.82
N SER A 71 -1.77 11.64 -5.42
CA SER A 71 -2.71 10.79 -6.16
C SER A 71 -4.16 11.25 -5.99
N GLY A 72 -4.96 11.03 -7.03
CA GLY A 72 -6.39 11.26 -7.00
C GLY A 72 -7.15 10.27 -6.12
N ASP A 73 -8.44 10.55 -5.91
CA ASP A 73 -9.36 9.72 -5.12
C ASP A 73 -10.75 9.71 -5.76
N THR A 74 -10.97 8.78 -6.68
CA THR A 74 -12.27 8.63 -7.37
C THR A 74 -13.17 7.70 -6.56
N LYS A 75 -14.37 8.14 -6.27
CA LYS A 75 -15.40 7.38 -5.55
C LYS A 75 -16.28 6.59 -6.53
N PRO A 76 -16.88 5.45 -6.10
CA PRO A 76 -16.70 4.81 -4.80
C PRO A 76 -15.36 4.09 -4.68
N TYR A 77 -14.78 4.05 -3.47
CA TYR A 77 -13.59 3.25 -3.21
C TYR A 77 -13.92 1.76 -3.33
N ALA A 78 -13.01 1.02 -3.99
CA ALA A 78 -13.01 -0.43 -3.99
C ALA A 78 -11.56 -0.93 -4.06
N ARG A 79 -11.27 -2.08 -3.42
CA ARG A 79 -9.92 -2.69 -3.48
C ARG A 79 -9.49 -3.00 -4.91
N ALA A 80 -10.42 -3.46 -5.74
CA ALA A 80 -10.17 -3.71 -7.15
C ALA A 80 -9.63 -2.47 -7.89
N ARG A 81 -9.99 -1.25 -7.47
CA ARG A 81 -9.45 -0.02 -8.03
C ARG A 81 -7.98 0.18 -7.68
N GLU A 82 -7.55 -0.25 -6.49
CA GLU A 82 -6.11 -0.22 -6.15
C GLU A 82 -5.32 -1.29 -6.93
N VAL A 83 -5.93 -2.43 -7.27
CA VAL A 83 -5.32 -3.42 -8.18
C VAL A 83 -5.13 -2.81 -9.58
N GLU A 84 -6.10 -2.07 -10.08
CA GLU A 84 -6.00 -1.34 -11.36
C GLU A 84 -4.91 -0.24 -11.32
N ASP A 85 -4.64 0.36 -10.15
CA ASP A 85 -3.53 1.30 -9.97
C ASP A 85 -2.18 0.60 -10.13
N VAL A 86 -2.03 -0.58 -9.51
CA VAL A 86 -0.83 -1.41 -9.66
C VAL A 86 -0.65 -1.85 -11.11
N GLU A 87 -1.73 -2.24 -11.79
CA GLU A 87 -1.70 -2.57 -13.21
C GLU A 87 -1.21 -1.40 -14.07
N ALA A 88 -1.69 -0.19 -13.80
CA ALA A 88 -1.27 1.01 -14.50
C ALA A 88 0.23 1.28 -14.33
N LEU A 89 0.76 1.08 -13.11
CA LEU A 89 2.20 1.20 -12.83
C LEU A 89 3.02 0.11 -13.52
N ILE A 90 2.55 -1.14 -13.54
CA ILE A 90 3.20 -2.25 -14.27
C ILE A 90 3.23 -1.94 -15.78
N ARG A 91 2.15 -1.41 -16.34
CA ARG A 91 2.11 -1.00 -17.75
C ARG A 91 3.09 0.14 -18.04
N GLU A 92 3.18 1.14 -17.17
CA GLU A 92 4.15 2.24 -17.26
C GLU A 92 5.60 1.73 -17.12
N ALA A 93 5.78 0.67 -16.38
CA ALA A 93 7.08 0.02 -16.17
C ALA A 93 7.53 -0.87 -17.35
N GLY A 94 6.76 -0.95 -18.43
CA GLY A 94 7.07 -1.75 -19.62
C GLY A 94 6.27 -3.05 -19.74
N GLY A 95 5.15 -3.18 -19.03
CA GLY A 95 4.20 -4.28 -19.16
C GLY A 95 4.47 -5.48 -18.25
N SER A 96 5.60 -5.53 -17.55
CA SER A 96 5.90 -6.53 -16.50
C SER A 96 6.80 -5.93 -15.43
N ALA A 97 6.67 -6.38 -14.18
CA ALA A 97 7.50 -5.89 -13.10
C ALA A 97 7.67 -6.93 -11.97
N PHE A 98 8.71 -6.76 -11.17
CA PHE A 98 8.75 -7.29 -9.81
C PHE A 98 7.88 -6.40 -8.91
N VAL A 99 7.29 -6.98 -7.88
CA VAL A 99 6.48 -6.23 -6.93
C VAL A 99 6.93 -6.54 -5.51
N VAL A 100 7.08 -5.50 -4.71
CA VAL A 100 7.31 -5.62 -3.26
C VAL A 100 6.17 -4.92 -2.55
N GLY A 101 5.50 -5.63 -1.64
CA GLY A 101 4.41 -5.09 -0.82
C GLY A 101 4.74 -5.14 0.67
N LEU A 102 4.41 -4.06 1.40
CA LEU A 102 4.55 -3.96 2.85
C LEU A 102 3.17 -3.86 3.52
N SER A 103 2.94 -4.63 4.60
CA SER A 103 1.74 -4.55 5.42
C SER A 103 0.46 -4.61 4.56
N SER A 104 -0.43 -3.63 4.61
CA SER A 104 -1.61 -3.57 3.74
C SER A 104 -1.25 -3.50 2.24
N GLY A 105 -0.06 -3.01 1.89
CA GLY A 105 0.47 -3.08 0.53
C GLY A 105 0.88 -4.49 0.13
N ALA A 106 1.29 -5.33 1.09
CA ALA A 106 1.55 -6.75 0.85
C ALA A 106 0.26 -7.50 0.51
N ALA A 107 -0.84 -7.21 1.23
CA ALA A 107 -2.15 -7.77 0.91
C ALA A 107 -2.64 -7.33 -0.48
N LEU A 108 -2.46 -6.05 -0.83
CA LEU A 108 -2.78 -5.55 -2.17
C LEU A 108 -1.94 -6.21 -3.26
N ALA A 109 -0.64 -6.39 -3.03
CA ALA A 109 0.27 -7.03 -3.98
C ALA A 109 -0.10 -8.52 -4.22
N LEU A 110 -0.55 -9.22 -3.17
CA LEU A 110 -1.10 -10.58 -3.29
C LEU A 110 -2.40 -10.60 -4.09
N GLU A 111 -3.31 -9.64 -3.86
CA GLU A 111 -4.56 -9.50 -4.63
C GLU A 111 -4.28 -9.17 -6.10
N ALA A 112 -3.29 -8.32 -6.37
CA ALA A 112 -2.83 -8.01 -7.72
C ALA A 112 -2.26 -9.25 -8.44
N ALA A 113 -1.47 -10.07 -7.75
CA ALA A 113 -0.96 -11.33 -8.29
C ALA A 113 -2.09 -12.34 -8.54
N ALA A 114 -3.05 -12.47 -7.62
CA ALA A 114 -4.23 -13.31 -7.78
C ALA A 114 -5.12 -12.86 -8.96
N SER A 115 -5.12 -11.56 -9.27
CA SER A 115 -5.79 -10.98 -10.44
C SER A 115 -5.01 -11.17 -11.75
N LYS A 116 -3.94 -11.97 -11.73
CA LYS A 116 -3.10 -12.32 -12.89
C LYS A 116 -2.43 -11.13 -13.57
N LEU A 117 -2.13 -10.07 -12.83
CA LEU A 117 -1.27 -9.02 -13.35
C LEU A 117 0.12 -9.60 -13.68
N ASN A 118 0.79 -9.01 -14.66
CA ASN A 118 2.10 -9.49 -15.12
C ASN A 118 3.22 -9.18 -14.10
N ILE A 119 3.12 -9.84 -12.94
CA ILE A 119 4.08 -9.78 -11.84
C ILE A 119 5.04 -10.97 -11.99
N THR A 120 6.28 -10.69 -12.35
CA THR A 120 7.29 -11.72 -12.58
C THR A 120 7.88 -12.29 -11.29
N LYS A 121 8.00 -11.47 -10.25
CA LYS A 121 8.38 -11.89 -8.89
C LYS A 121 7.63 -11.04 -7.88
N LEU A 122 7.20 -11.67 -6.79
CA LEU A 122 6.51 -11.02 -5.69
C LEU A 122 7.26 -11.25 -4.39
N ALA A 123 7.54 -10.18 -3.66
CA ALA A 123 7.98 -10.24 -2.27
C ALA A 123 6.96 -9.50 -1.39
N VAL A 124 6.62 -10.10 -0.25
CA VAL A 124 5.67 -9.54 0.70
C VAL A 124 6.30 -9.51 2.09
N TYR A 125 6.10 -8.39 2.78
CA TYR A 125 6.59 -8.21 4.13
C TYR A 125 5.41 -7.91 5.06
N GLU A 126 5.22 -8.77 6.06
CA GLU A 126 4.20 -8.67 7.11
C GLU A 126 2.78 -8.34 6.58
N PRO A 127 2.23 -9.16 5.65
CA PRO A 127 0.83 -8.98 5.26
C PRO A 127 -0.08 -9.13 6.50
N PRO A 128 -1.09 -8.25 6.70
CA PRO A 128 -1.85 -8.19 7.93
C PRO A 128 -2.94 -9.28 7.99
N PHE A 129 -2.56 -10.53 7.75
CA PHE A 129 -3.45 -11.68 7.87
C PHE A 129 -3.36 -12.26 9.28
N MET A 130 -4.43 -12.11 10.04
CA MET A 130 -4.55 -12.70 11.36
C MET A 130 -4.97 -14.15 11.23
N VAL A 131 -4.00 -15.05 11.27
CA VAL A 131 -4.22 -16.51 11.13
C VAL A 131 -4.37 -17.22 12.46
N ASP A 132 -3.86 -16.62 13.54
CA ASP A 132 -3.99 -17.14 14.89
C ASP A 132 -5.33 -16.66 15.51
N PRO A 133 -6.22 -17.56 15.95
CA PRO A 133 -7.46 -17.19 16.64
C PRO A 133 -7.23 -16.40 17.94
N ALA A 134 -6.07 -16.58 18.60
CA ALA A 134 -5.69 -15.86 19.81
C ALA A 134 -5.08 -14.48 19.53
N ALA A 135 -4.78 -14.15 18.25
CA ALA A 135 -4.28 -12.85 17.89
C ALA A 135 -5.31 -11.75 18.17
N HIS A 136 -4.80 -10.54 18.35
CA HIS A 136 -5.67 -9.37 18.49
C HIS A 136 -6.49 -9.17 17.23
N HIS A 137 -7.80 -9.26 17.34
CA HIS A 137 -8.74 -8.99 16.27
C HIS A 137 -9.43 -7.66 16.52
N ALA A 138 -9.69 -6.91 15.46
CA ALA A 138 -10.52 -5.72 15.56
C ALA A 138 -11.90 -6.08 16.12
N ALA A 139 -12.40 -5.26 17.02
CA ALA A 139 -13.72 -5.44 17.64
C ALA A 139 -14.84 -5.49 16.59
N ALA A 140 -15.93 -6.17 16.92
CA ALA A 140 -17.12 -6.14 16.08
C ALA A 140 -17.57 -4.69 15.85
N GLY A 141 -17.87 -4.33 14.59
CA GLY A 141 -18.26 -2.97 14.23
C GLY A 141 -17.10 -1.98 14.02
N TYR A 142 -15.84 -2.43 14.14
CA TYR A 142 -14.65 -1.60 13.93
C TYR A 142 -14.71 -0.76 12.63
N GLU A 143 -15.05 -1.40 11.51
CA GLU A 143 -15.14 -0.72 10.21
C GLU A 143 -16.20 0.38 10.20
N GLY A 144 -17.38 0.11 10.80
CA GLY A 144 -18.45 1.10 10.92
C GLY A 144 -18.05 2.31 11.76
N GLN A 145 -17.36 2.09 12.88
CA GLN A 145 -16.86 3.16 13.73
C GLN A 145 -15.80 4.00 12.99
N LEU A 146 -14.86 3.36 12.31
CA LEU A 146 -13.82 4.04 11.53
C LEU A 146 -14.43 4.89 10.42
N ASN A 147 -15.37 4.33 9.66
CA ASN A 147 -16.06 5.04 8.59
C ASN A 147 -16.93 6.20 9.12
N GLY A 148 -17.56 6.03 10.28
CA GLY A 148 -18.29 7.09 10.95
C GLY A 148 -17.39 8.27 11.35
N MET A 149 -16.20 8.00 11.87
CA MET A 149 -15.21 9.05 12.18
C MET A 149 -14.75 9.79 10.91
N ILE A 150 -14.48 9.05 9.84
CA ILE A 150 -14.02 9.62 8.57
C ILE A 150 -15.13 10.49 7.96
N SER A 151 -16.37 10.02 7.94
CA SER A 151 -17.52 10.76 7.39
C SER A 151 -17.83 12.02 8.19
N ALA A 152 -17.58 12.00 9.50
CA ALA A 152 -17.71 13.17 10.38
C ALA A 152 -16.50 14.13 10.31
N GLY A 153 -15.53 13.90 9.41
CA GLY A 153 -14.33 14.72 9.28
C GLY A 153 -13.29 14.52 10.39
N ARG A 154 -13.52 13.61 11.34
CA ARG A 154 -12.66 13.32 12.50
C ARG A 154 -11.48 12.39 12.14
N ARG A 155 -10.72 12.77 11.09
CA ARG A 155 -9.64 11.95 10.54
C ARG A 155 -8.55 11.64 11.56
N SER A 156 -8.19 12.61 12.41
CA SER A 156 -7.19 12.41 13.47
C SER A 156 -7.64 11.34 14.47
N ASP A 157 -8.92 11.29 14.81
CA ASP A 157 -9.46 10.27 15.72
C ASP A 157 -9.52 8.90 15.03
N ALA A 158 -9.85 8.86 13.73
CA ALA A 158 -9.82 7.64 12.93
C ALA A 158 -8.40 7.02 12.89
N VAL A 159 -7.36 7.85 12.72
CA VAL A 159 -5.96 7.39 12.75
C VAL A 159 -5.60 6.83 14.13
N LYS A 160 -5.94 7.52 15.21
CA LYS A 160 -5.68 7.04 16.58
C LYS A 160 -6.40 5.74 16.87
N TYR A 161 -7.67 5.66 16.46
CA TYR A 161 -8.48 4.45 16.59
C TYR A 161 -7.84 3.29 15.83
N PHE A 162 -7.41 3.50 14.58
CA PHE A 162 -6.69 2.51 13.80
C PHE A 162 -5.39 2.05 14.48
N MET A 163 -4.56 2.98 14.94
CA MET A 163 -3.26 2.67 15.56
C MET A 163 -3.43 1.90 16.87
N ARG A 164 -4.44 2.23 17.68
CA ARG A 164 -4.71 1.55 18.94
C ARG A 164 -5.35 0.18 18.72
N ASP A 165 -6.43 0.13 17.95
CA ASP A 165 -7.31 -1.04 17.92
C ASP A 165 -7.00 -2.03 16.79
N MET A 166 -6.29 -1.61 15.75
CA MET A 166 -5.85 -2.51 14.69
C MET A 166 -4.36 -2.85 14.79
N VAL A 167 -3.52 -1.85 15.05
CA VAL A 167 -2.05 -2.03 15.10
C VAL A 167 -1.59 -2.45 16.51
N GLY A 168 -2.40 -2.21 17.54
CA GLY A 168 -2.08 -2.58 18.92
C GLY A 168 -1.06 -1.66 19.61
N ILE A 169 -0.91 -0.42 19.13
CA ILE A 169 0.01 0.54 19.75
C ILE A 169 -0.58 1.04 21.06
N PRO A 170 0.17 0.97 22.20
CA PRO A 170 -0.30 1.47 23.47
C PRO A 170 -0.74 2.94 23.39
N ALA A 171 -1.86 3.27 24.07
CA ALA A 171 -2.51 4.58 23.99
C ALA A 171 -1.56 5.75 24.28
N ILE A 172 -0.58 5.55 25.18
CA ILE A 172 0.42 6.59 25.50
C ILE A 172 1.22 7.03 24.28
N PHE A 173 1.64 6.09 23.43
CA PHE A 173 2.38 6.41 22.21
C PHE A 173 1.49 7.09 21.16
N VAL A 174 0.21 6.71 21.10
CA VAL A 174 -0.76 7.36 20.21
C VAL A 174 -1.00 8.82 20.62
N VAL A 175 -0.96 9.11 21.94
CA VAL A 175 -1.05 10.50 22.46
C VAL A 175 0.22 11.29 22.11
N LEU A 176 1.40 10.68 22.28
CA LEU A 176 2.68 11.31 21.94
C LEU A 176 2.81 11.65 20.45
N MET A 177 2.13 10.92 19.56
CA MET A 177 2.08 11.26 18.13
C MET A 177 1.45 12.64 17.86
N ARG A 178 0.73 13.25 18.82
CA ARG A 178 0.24 14.63 18.73
C ARG A 178 1.37 15.67 18.78
N LEU A 179 2.49 15.32 19.41
CA LEU A 179 3.64 16.20 19.57
C LEU A 179 4.57 16.16 18.34
N VAL A 180 4.38 15.18 17.46
CA VAL A 180 5.07 15.15 16.17
C VAL A 180 4.24 16.01 15.20
N PRO A 181 4.78 17.16 14.73
CA PRO A 181 4.07 17.95 13.74
C PRO A 181 3.68 17.04 12.57
N PRO A 182 2.45 17.15 12.05
CA PRO A 182 2.12 16.43 10.83
C PRO A 182 3.13 16.88 9.78
N ALA A 183 4.04 15.99 9.40
CA ALA A 183 4.93 16.23 8.28
C ALA A 183 4.02 16.55 7.10
N THR A 184 3.90 17.82 6.81
CA THR A 184 3.16 18.50 5.76
C THR A 184 2.35 17.58 4.85
N SER A 185 1.33 16.95 5.40
CA SER A 185 0.39 16.15 4.62
C SER A 185 -0.62 17.11 4.00
N ARG A 186 -0.22 17.76 2.92
CA ARG A 186 -1.17 18.33 1.99
C ARG A 186 -1.99 17.14 1.46
N ARG A 187 -3.25 17.05 1.91
CA ARG A 187 -4.28 16.12 1.49
C ARG A 187 -4.12 14.65 1.96
N TRP A 188 -4.55 14.39 3.15
CA TRP A 188 -5.12 13.10 3.51
C TRP A 188 -6.58 13.10 3.07
N ASN A 189 -6.83 12.83 1.82
CA ASN A 189 -8.16 12.75 1.23
C ASN A 189 -8.54 11.31 1.00
N SER A 190 -8.56 10.44 2.02
CA SER A 190 -9.05 9.12 1.69
C SER A 190 -9.45 8.25 2.84
N THR A 191 -10.41 7.53 2.54
CA THR A 191 -10.99 6.36 3.14
C THR A 191 -9.90 5.34 3.43
N VAL A 192 -9.50 5.17 4.68
CA VAL A 192 -8.76 3.99 5.11
C VAL A 192 -9.78 2.87 5.22
N VAL A 193 -10.10 2.23 4.10
CA VAL A 193 -10.92 1.02 4.13
C VAL A 193 -10.00 -0.15 4.37
N ILE A 194 -9.95 -0.60 5.62
CA ILE A 194 -9.41 -1.91 5.98
C ILE A 194 -10.60 -2.84 6.01
N GLY A 195 -10.87 -3.47 4.87
CA GLY A 195 -11.95 -4.47 4.79
C GLY A 195 -11.59 -5.71 5.58
N SER A 196 -12.25 -5.91 6.71
CA SER A 196 -12.29 -7.18 7.42
C SER A 196 -13.50 -8.00 6.95
N ARG A 197 -13.46 -8.52 5.74
CA ARG A 197 -14.33 -9.64 5.39
C ARG A 197 -13.53 -10.92 5.50
N ARG A 198 -14.04 -11.88 6.31
CA ARG A 198 -13.67 -13.31 6.25
C ARG A 198 -13.93 -13.81 4.83
N GLN A 199 -12.96 -13.69 3.94
CA GLN A 199 -12.94 -14.48 2.71
C GLN A 199 -12.18 -15.75 3.02
N ARG A 200 -12.88 -16.90 2.97
CA ARG A 200 -12.24 -18.21 2.90
C ARG A 200 -11.42 -18.22 1.60
N TRP A 201 -10.13 -18.16 1.75
CA TRP A 201 -9.23 -18.49 0.67
C TRP A 201 -9.18 -20.02 0.58
N SER A 202 -9.81 -20.60 -0.42
CA SER A 202 -9.50 -21.97 -0.80
C SER A 202 -8.15 -21.95 -1.49
N VAL A 203 -7.14 -22.48 -0.82
CA VAL A 203 -5.87 -22.82 -1.45
C VAL A 203 -6.21 -23.98 -2.40
N ALA A 204 -6.28 -23.71 -3.70
CA ALA A 204 -6.29 -24.76 -4.69
C ALA A 204 -4.91 -25.41 -4.63
N SER A 205 -4.81 -26.53 -3.94
CA SER A 205 -3.67 -27.43 -4.01
C SER A 205 -3.60 -27.96 -5.43
N GLY A 206 -2.73 -27.38 -6.25
CA GLY A 206 -2.36 -27.94 -7.54
C GLY A 206 -1.67 -29.27 -7.33
N ALA A 207 -2.43 -30.36 -7.41
CA ALA A 207 -1.91 -31.70 -7.47
C ALA A 207 -1.26 -31.92 -8.84
N GLY A 208 0.01 -32.38 -8.84
CA GLY A 208 0.52 -33.27 -9.83
C GLY A 208 1.18 -32.69 -11.07
N ALA A 209 2.48 -32.39 -10.97
CA ALA A 209 3.36 -32.59 -12.11
C ALA A 209 4.08 -33.92 -11.95
N PRO A 210 4.08 -34.81 -12.95
CA PRO A 210 4.82 -36.09 -12.90
C PRO A 210 6.32 -35.81 -13.02
N ARG A 211 7.13 -36.47 -12.19
CA ARG A 211 8.59 -36.47 -12.30
C ARG A 211 9.00 -37.26 -13.56
N PRO A 212 9.94 -36.74 -14.36
CA PRO A 212 10.55 -37.54 -15.42
C PRO A 212 11.45 -38.62 -14.78
N ARG A 213 11.43 -39.80 -15.41
CA ARG A 213 12.29 -41.00 -15.11
C ARG A 213 13.74 -40.69 -15.47
#